data_eacd977760e6d28d16475950b9eb496c
#
_entry.id   eacd977760e6d28d16475950b9eb496c
#
_cell.length_a   1.000
_cell.length_b   1.000
_cell.length_c   1.000
_cell.angle_alpha   90.00
_cell.angle_beta   90.00
_cell.angle_gamma   90.00
#
_symmetry.space_group_name_H-M   'P 1'
#
loop_
_entity.id
_entity.type
_entity.pdbx_description
1 polymer ?
#
loop_
_entity_poly.entity_id
_entity_poly.type
_entity_poly.pdbx_seq_one_letter_code
_entity_poly.pdbx_strand_id
1 'polypeptide(L)'
;MSLPILYSFRRCPYAMRARMAIVRTGFQVEHREVVLRDRPAHMMEISPKGTVPVLLLNDGTVIEESLEIMEYVQSWELTTEEREWVGRNDNEFKFHLDRYKYPNRYDDVDHIEHREAASKFIQDLDKEIPIGNLSDAIFPFIRQFANHDRDWFDSQNWNNVHSWLDECLSSEEFKICMTKYEQWIQ
;
A
#
# COMPACT_ATOMS: atom_id res chain seq x y z
N MET A 1 -16.94 23.99 5.75
CA MET A 1 -17.07 22.57 6.18
C MET A 1 -15.66 22.02 6.36
N SER A 2 -15.39 21.29 7.45
CA SER A 2 -14.10 20.63 7.66
C SER A 2 -13.90 19.52 6.60
N LEU A 3 -12.65 19.24 6.26
CA LEU A 3 -12.33 18.10 5.40
C LEU A 3 -12.33 16.81 6.23
N PRO A 4 -12.61 15.64 5.61
CA PRO A 4 -12.28 14.35 6.20
C PRO A 4 -10.80 14.26 6.57
N ILE A 5 -10.45 13.53 7.61
CA ILE A 5 -9.07 13.42 8.11
C ILE A 5 -8.48 12.08 7.67
N LEU A 6 -7.31 12.13 7.03
CA LEU A 6 -6.53 10.94 6.69
C LEU A 6 -5.27 10.87 7.56
N TYR A 7 -5.22 9.89 8.47
CA TYR A 7 -3.98 9.50 9.12
C TYR A 7 -3.20 8.55 8.23
N SER A 8 -1.96 8.88 7.95
CA SER A 8 -1.15 8.19 6.96
C SER A 8 0.33 8.16 7.36
N PHE A 9 1.05 7.16 6.86
CA PHE A 9 2.50 7.11 6.93
C PHE A 9 3.06 6.93 5.54
N ARG A 10 3.91 7.84 5.10
CA ARG A 10 4.37 7.95 3.71
C ARG A 10 4.91 6.65 3.12
N ARG A 11 5.67 5.86 3.90
CA ARG A 11 6.34 4.64 3.43
C ARG A 11 5.53 3.35 3.59
N CYS A 12 4.37 3.40 4.25
CA CYS A 12 3.52 2.24 4.44
C CYS A 12 2.80 1.89 3.12
N PRO A 13 2.90 0.66 2.59
CA PRO A 13 2.25 0.29 1.33
C PRO A 13 0.72 0.34 1.42
N TYR A 14 0.14 -0.01 2.56
CA TYR A 14 -1.31 0.13 2.79
C TYR A 14 -1.75 1.59 2.77
N ALA A 15 -1.03 2.47 3.48
CA ALA A 15 -1.32 3.91 3.45
C ALA A 15 -1.09 4.54 2.06
N MET A 16 -0.11 4.02 1.30
CA MET A 16 0.15 4.44 -0.07
C MET A 16 -1.01 4.06 -1.00
N ARG A 17 -1.57 2.85 -0.87
CA ARG A 17 -2.76 2.38 -1.59
C ARG A 17 -3.92 3.35 -1.43
N ALA A 18 -4.26 3.72 -0.19
CA ALA A 18 -5.32 4.67 0.10
C ALA A 18 -5.03 6.07 -0.47
N ARG A 19 -3.78 6.57 -0.36
CA ARG A 19 -3.40 7.86 -0.93
C ARG A 19 -3.48 7.89 -2.46
N MET A 20 -3.09 6.79 -3.15
CA MET A 20 -3.22 6.69 -4.60
C MET A 20 -4.68 6.86 -5.04
N ALA A 21 -5.60 6.16 -4.38
CA ALA A 21 -7.03 6.27 -4.64
C ALA A 21 -7.56 7.71 -4.41
N ILE A 22 -7.15 8.33 -3.31
CA ILE A 22 -7.50 9.73 -2.97
C ILE A 22 -6.98 10.70 -4.05
N VAL A 23 -5.74 10.53 -4.48
CA VAL A 23 -5.14 11.39 -5.53
C VAL A 23 -5.88 11.22 -6.87
N ARG A 24 -6.16 9.97 -7.28
CA ARG A 24 -6.84 9.71 -8.55
C ARG A 24 -8.25 10.26 -8.62
N THR A 25 -8.97 10.24 -7.51
CA THR A 25 -10.35 10.74 -7.46
C THR A 25 -10.44 12.25 -7.18
N GLY A 26 -9.34 12.86 -6.73
CA GLY A 26 -9.35 14.25 -6.26
C GLY A 26 -10.13 14.40 -4.94
N PHE A 27 -10.38 13.32 -4.19
CA PHE A 27 -11.06 13.37 -2.91
C PHE A 27 -10.25 14.21 -1.91
N GLN A 28 -10.86 15.25 -1.36
CA GLN A 28 -10.15 16.21 -0.50
C GLN A 28 -10.09 15.71 0.94
N VAL A 29 -8.90 15.70 1.52
CA VAL A 29 -8.66 15.31 2.92
C VAL A 29 -7.72 16.28 3.62
N GLU A 30 -7.84 16.38 4.93
CA GLU A 30 -6.79 16.89 5.82
C GLU A 30 -5.79 15.75 6.04
N HIS A 31 -4.62 15.85 5.42
CA HIS A 31 -3.56 14.84 5.58
C HIS A 31 -2.84 15.01 6.91
N ARG A 32 -2.76 13.95 7.70
CA ARG A 32 -2.04 13.89 8.97
C ARG A 32 -0.97 12.81 8.91
N GLU A 33 0.28 13.25 8.69
CA GLU A 33 1.42 12.33 8.65
C GLU A 33 1.75 11.82 10.05
N VAL A 34 1.80 10.50 10.19
CA VAL A 34 1.99 9.79 11.46
C VAL A 34 3.42 9.27 11.56
N VAL A 35 4.03 9.44 12.73
CA VAL A 35 5.24 8.70 13.11
C VAL A 35 4.81 7.48 13.94
N LEU A 36 5.06 6.27 13.43
CA LEU A 36 4.52 5.03 14.01
C LEU A 36 4.96 4.74 15.45
N ARG A 37 6.05 5.34 15.93
CA ARG A 37 6.49 5.25 17.33
C ARG A 37 5.86 6.32 18.24
N ASP A 38 5.17 7.31 17.65
CA ASP A 38 4.59 8.46 18.33
C ASP A 38 3.24 8.78 17.65
N ARG A 39 2.25 7.91 17.91
CA ARG A 39 0.93 8.00 17.28
C ARG A 39 0.09 9.06 17.97
N PRO A 40 -0.64 9.91 17.20
CA PRO A 40 -1.53 10.91 17.76
C PRO A 40 -2.61 10.29 18.66
N ALA A 41 -2.88 10.91 19.83
CA ALA A 41 -3.89 10.43 20.79
C ALA A 41 -5.26 10.28 20.13
N HIS A 42 -5.69 11.28 19.36
CA HIS A 42 -6.97 11.24 18.63
C HIS A 42 -7.03 10.05 17.63
N MET A 43 -5.93 9.73 16.93
CA MET A 43 -5.90 8.55 16.07
C MET A 43 -6.12 7.28 16.89
N MET A 44 -5.48 7.16 18.05
CA MET A 44 -5.60 5.98 18.92
C MET A 44 -6.99 5.87 19.56
N GLU A 45 -7.67 6.98 19.77
CA GLU A 45 -9.04 7.02 20.26
C GLU A 45 -10.04 6.47 19.24
N ILE A 46 -9.93 6.87 17.98
CA ILE A 46 -10.85 6.46 16.91
C ILE A 46 -10.50 5.12 16.27
N SER A 47 -9.22 4.69 16.36
CA SER A 47 -8.68 3.45 15.78
C SER A 47 -7.65 2.83 16.74
N PRO A 48 -8.10 2.10 17.80
CA PRO A 48 -7.23 1.56 18.84
C PRO A 48 -6.18 0.55 18.35
N LYS A 49 -6.39 -0.09 17.18
CA LYS A 49 -5.37 -0.98 16.58
C LYS A 49 -4.10 -0.24 16.16
N GLY A 50 -4.15 1.09 16.02
CA GLY A 50 -2.99 1.94 15.80
C GLY A 50 -2.26 1.72 14.47
N THR A 51 -2.94 1.16 13.49
CA THR A 51 -2.41 0.97 12.12
C THR A 51 -2.79 2.14 11.22
N VAL A 52 -2.07 2.32 10.13
CA VAL A 52 -2.38 3.31 9.09
C VAL A 52 -2.59 2.60 7.75
N PRO A 53 -3.47 3.11 6.88
CA PRO A 53 -4.21 4.38 6.96
C PRO A 53 -5.45 4.31 7.87
N VAL A 54 -5.94 5.48 8.30
CA VAL A 54 -7.26 5.66 8.92
C VAL A 54 -7.92 6.88 8.28
N LEU A 55 -9.12 6.73 7.78
CA LEU A 55 -9.93 7.83 7.23
C LEU A 55 -11.11 8.10 8.15
N LEU A 56 -11.17 9.31 8.72
CA LEU A 56 -12.30 9.80 9.51
C LEU A 56 -13.14 10.75 8.66
N LEU A 57 -14.38 10.38 8.40
CA LEU A 57 -15.33 11.20 7.65
C LEU A 57 -15.99 12.27 8.53
N ASN A 58 -16.61 13.27 7.89
CA ASN A 58 -17.24 14.40 8.59
C ASN A 58 -18.47 14.02 9.43
N ASP A 59 -19.08 12.89 9.15
CA ASP A 59 -20.20 12.34 9.93
C ASP A 59 -19.75 11.47 11.12
N GLY A 60 -18.43 11.34 11.33
CA GLY A 60 -17.84 10.53 12.39
C GLY A 60 -17.55 9.08 11.98
N THR A 61 -17.87 8.67 10.76
CA THR A 61 -17.54 7.32 10.27
C THR A 61 -16.01 7.17 10.16
N VAL A 62 -15.49 6.04 10.69
CA VAL A 62 -14.08 5.67 10.64
C VAL A 62 -13.90 4.49 9.71
N ILE A 63 -13.02 4.63 8.71
CA ILE A 63 -12.62 3.56 7.79
C ILE A 63 -11.14 3.24 8.06
N GLU A 64 -10.86 2.01 8.50
CA GLU A 64 -9.52 1.62 8.99
C GLU A 64 -8.73 0.75 8.02
N GLU A 65 -9.40 0.11 7.04
CA GLU A 65 -8.75 -0.74 6.06
C GLU A 65 -8.46 0.02 4.76
N SER A 66 -7.23 -0.11 4.26
CA SER A 66 -6.82 0.62 3.07
C SER A 66 -7.65 0.26 1.83
N LEU A 67 -8.09 -0.99 1.71
CA LEU A 67 -8.95 -1.43 0.63
C LEU A 67 -10.34 -0.79 0.72
N GLU A 68 -10.94 -0.76 1.93
CA GLU A 68 -12.24 -0.12 2.16
C GLU A 68 -12.18 1.39 1.88
N ILE A 69 -11.05 2.05 2.18
CA ILE A 69 -10.83 3.46 1.79
C ILE A 69 -10.82 3.60 0.27
N MET A 70 -10.15 2.69 -0.48
CA MET A 70 -10.18 2.70 -1.93
C MET A 70 -11.60 2.51 -2.47
N GLU A 71 -12.31 1.48 -1.99
CA GLU A 71 -13.71 1.20 -2.38
C GLU A 71 -14.59 2.42 -2.15
N TYR A 72 -14.45 3.07 -1.00
CA TYR A 72 -15.23 4.25 -0.65
C TYR A 72 -14.95 5.45 -1.58
N VAL A 73 -13.67 5.85 -1.74
CA VAL A 73 -13.33 7.08 -2.48
C VAL A 73 -13.45 6.92 -3.99
N GLN A 74 -13.29 5.69 -4.50
CA GLN A 74 -13.36 5.38 -5.93
C GLN A 74 -14.73 4.83 -6.36
N SER A 75 -15.64 4.58 -5.41
CA SER A 75 -16.87 3.82 -5.65
C SER A 75 -16.56 2.50 -6.39
N TRP A 76 -15.52 1.81 -5.93
CA TRP A 76 -14.99 0.62 -6.56
C TRP A 76 -15.59 -0.64 -5.91
N GLU A 77 -16.32 -1.39 -6.71
CA GLU A 77 -16.81 -2.72 -6.35
C GLU A 77 -15.90 -3.78 -6.99
N LEU A 78 -15.11 -4.48 -6.16
CA LEU A 78 -14.20 -5.50 -6.65
C LEU A 78 -14.98 -6.66 -7.29
N THR A 79 -14.55 -7.02 -8.49
CA THR A 79 -14.94 -8.30 -9.10
C THR A 79 -14.39 -9.48 -8.28
N THR A 80 -14.86 -10.69 -8.55
CA THR A 80 -14.32 -11.91 -7.90
C THR A 80 -12.83 -12.07 -8.17
N GLU A 81 -12.40 -11.82 -9.40
CA GLU A 81 -11.01 -11.93 -9.82
C GLU A 81 -10.10 -10.87 -9.13
N GLU A 82 -10.54 -9.61 -9.11
CA GLU A 82 -9.81 -8.55 -8.40
C GLU A 82 -9.69 -8.83 -6.91
N ARG A 83 -10.74 -9.37 -6.30
CA ARG A 83 -10.73 -9.79 -4.89
C ARG A 83 -9.73 -10.93 -4.64
N GLU A 84 -9.60 -11.86 -5.58
CA GLU A 84 -8.60 -12.93 -5.51
C GLU A 84 -7.17 -12.36 -5.60
N TRP A 85 -6.90 -11.48 -6.56
CA TRP A 85 -5.60 -10.82 -6.70
C TRP A 85 -5.21 -10.02 -5.44
N VAL A 86 -6.12 -9.21 -4.91
CA VAL A 86 -5.89 -8.46 -3.68
C VAL A 86 -5.69 -9.40 -2.49
N GLY A 87 -6.49 -10.47 -2.39
CA GLY A 87 -6.37 -11.47 -1.33
C GLY A 87 -5.01 -12.18 -1.35
N ARG A 88 -4.51 -12.56 -2.51
CA ARG A 88 -3.17 -13.15 -2.69
C ARG A 88 -2.08 -12.15 -2.30
N ASN A 89 -2.21 -10.88 -2.73
CA ASN A 89 -1.26 -9.83 -2.37
C ASN A 89 -1.21 -9.58 -0.86
N ASP A 90 -2.36 -9.40 -0.23
CA ASP A 90 -2.45 -8.98 1.17
C ASP A 90 -2.12 -10.10 2.17
N ASN A 91 -2.30 -11.36 1.77
CA ASN A 91 -2.03 -12.52 2.63
C ASN A 91 -0.70 -13.19 2.27
N GLU A 92 -0.67 -13.96 1.18
CA GLU A 92 0.48 -14.80 0.83
C GLU A 92 1.71 -13.95 0.47
N PHE A 93 1.58 -13.04 -0.51
CA PHE A 93 2.70 -12.22 -0.95
C PHE A 93 3.23 -11.35 0.18
N LYS A 94 2.34 -10.68 0.92
CA LYS A 94 2.72 -9.81 2.05
C LYS A 94 3.41 -10.58 3.18
N PHE A 95 2.95 -11.79 3.47
CA PHE A 95 3.59 -12.67 4.45
C PHE A 95 5.05 -12.95 4.10
N HIS A 96 5.33 -13.28 2.84
CA HIS A 96 6.67 -13.56 2.37
C HIS A 96 7.52 -12.29 2.21
N LEU A 97 6.93 -11.20 1.73
CA LEU A 97 7.58 -9.89 1.64
C LEU A 97 8.12 -9.41 2.99
N ASP A 98 7.33 -9.55 4.06
CA ASP A 98 7.76 -9.10 5.39
C ASP A 98 8.93 -9.93 5.92
N ARG A 99 8.94 -11.24 5.71
CA ARG A 99 10.02 -12.13 6.13
C ARG A 99 11.28 -11.97 5.28
N TYR A 100 11.11 -11.70 4.00
CA TYR A 100 12.22 -11.35 3.13
C TYR A 100 12.88 -10.04 3.57
N LYS A 101 12.07 -9.02 3.83
CA LYS A 101 12.56 -7.66 4.12
C LYS A 101 13.02 -7.48 5.56
N TYR A 102 12.39 -8.15 6.50
CA TYR A 102 12.60 -7.98 7.94
C TYR A 102 12.85 -9.32 8.65
N PRO A 103 13.82 -10.14 8.21
CA PRO A 103 14.04 -11.48 8.77
C PRO A 103 14.27 -11.45 10.28
N ASN A 104 14.93 -10.42 10.79
CA ASN A 104 15.22 -10.27 12.22
C ASN A 104 13.99 -10.05 13.13
N ARG A 105 12.79 -9.95 12.56
CA ARG A 105 11.52 -9.84 13.32
C ARG A 105 10.85 -11.18 13.55
N TYR A 106 11.42 -12.25 13.01
CA TYR A 106 10.86 -13.60 13.03
C TYR A 106 11.93 -14.59 13.45
N ASP A 107 11.53 -15.65 14.14
CA ASP A 107 12.42 -16.73 14.51
C ASP A 107 12.63 -17.70 13.32
N ASP A 108 13.85 -18.18 13.16
CA ASP A 108 14.24 -19.22 12.19
C ASP A 108 13.78 -18.99 10.74
N VAL A 109 13.91 -17.75 10.25
CA VAL A 109 13.49 -17.38 8.89
C VAL A 109 14.68 -17.33 7.93
N ASP A 110 14.61 -18.13 6.86
CA ASP A 110 15.46 -17.92 5.67
C ASP A 110 14.80 -16.91 4.73
N HIS A 111 15.37 -15.71 4.69
CA HIS A 111 14.85 -14.61 3.88
C HIS A 111 14.91 -14.91 2.38
N ILE A 112 15.84 -15.75 1.91
CA ILE A 112 15.95 -16.12 0.49
C ILE A 112 14.80 -17.06 0.09
N GLU A 113 14.46 -18.04 0.93
CA GLU A 113 13.27 -18.90 0.68
C GLU A 113 12.00 -18.05 0.58
N HIS A 114 11.87 -17.05 1.44
CA HIS A 114 10.73 -16.13 1.38
C HIS A 114 10.75 -15.23 0.15
N ARG A 115 11.92 -14.79 -0.33
CA ARG A 115 12.05 -14.10 -1.61
C ARG A 115 11.54 -14.96 -2.77
N GLU A 116 11.98 -16.21 -2.82
CA GLU A 116 11.58 -17.15 -3.88
C GLU A 116 10.09 -17.47 -3.84
N ALA A 117 9.53 -17.64 -2.65
CA ALA A 117 8.09 -17.85 -2.49
C ALA A 117 7.28 -16.61 -2.95
N ALA A 118 7.69 -15.40 -2.56
CA ALA A 118 7.08 -14.15 -3.03
C ALA A 118 7.18 -13.99 -4.55
N SER A 119 8.28 -14.46 -5.14
CA SER A 119 8.53 -14.36 -6.60
C SER A 119 7.50 -15.10 -7.43
N LYS A 120 6.83 -16.13 -6.89
CA LYS A 120 5.75 -16.85 -7.59
C LYS A 120 4.56 -15.92 -7.89
N PHE A 121 4.20 -15.08 -6.94
CA PHE A 121 3.16 -14.08 -7.16
C PHE A 121 3.57 -13.08 -8.26
N ILE A 122 4.84 -12.63 -8.27
CA ILE A 122 5.35 -11.71 -9.29
C ILE A 122 5.40 -12.37 -10.67
N GLN A 123 5.74 -13.67 -10.75
CA GLN A 123 5.71 -14.44 -12.00
C GLN A 123 4.29 -14.55 -12.58
N ASP A 124 3.28 -14.70 -11.73
CA ASP A 124 1.89 -14.67 -12.18
C ASP A 124 1.48 -13.26 -12.63
N LEU A 125 1.88 -12.25 -11.86
CA LEU A 125 1.65 -10.84 -12.21
C LEU A 125 2.30 -10.47 -13.56
N ASP A 126 3.48 -11.02 -13.88
CA ASP A 126 4.16 -10.78 -15.16
C ASP A 126 3.40 -11.34 -16.36
N LYS A 127 2.56 -12.34 -16.15
CA LYS A 127 1.65 -12.90 -17.18
C LYS A 127 0.40 -12.06 -17.35
N GLU A 128 -0.05 -11.41 -16.29
CA GLU A 128 -1.30 -10.66 -16.26
C GLU A 128 -1.15 -9.39 -15.40
N ILE A 129 -0.75 -8.31 -16.07
CA ILE A 129 -0.51 -7.02 -15.41
C ILE A 129 -1.84 -6.38 -14.99
N PRO A 130 -1.99 -5.99 -13.71
CA PRO A 130 -3.20 -5.34 -13.24
C PRO A 130 -3.33 -3.93 -13.80
N ILE A 131 -4.56 -3.51 -14.04
CA ILE A 131 -4.91 -2.19 -14.54
C ILE A 131 -5.84 -1.44 -13.57
N GLY A 132 -5.97 -0.13 -13.76
CA GLY A 132 -6.92 0.69 -13.01
C GLY A 132 -6.74 0.60 -11.50
N ASN A 133 -7.84 0.46 -10.77
CA ASN A 133 -7.84 0.41 -9.31
C ASN A 133 -7.09 -0.79 -8.75
N LEU A 134 -7.13 -1.94 -9.43
CA LEU A 134 -6.37 -3.14 -9.04
C LEU A 134 -4.86 -2.88 -9.11
N SER A 135 -4.39 -2.14 -10.12
CA SER A 135 -2.99 -1.71 -10.21
C SER A 135 -2.57 -0.92 -8.98
N ASP A 136 -3.35 0.09 -8.59
CA ASP A 136 -3.05 0.91 -7.40
C ASP A 136 -3.13 0.09 -6.10
N ALA A 137 -3.96 -0.95 -6.06
CA ALA A 137 -4.08 -1.83 -4.92
C ALA A 137 -2.85 -2.74 -4.72
N ILE A 138 -2.16 -3.13 -5.78
CA ILE A 138 -1.04 -4.08 -5.76
C ILE A 138 0.33 -3.37 -5.84
N PHE A 139 0.45 -2.34 -6.66
CA PHE A 139 1.68 -1.63 -6.94
C PHE A 139 2.54 -1.27 -5.71
N PRO A 140 1.99 -0.73 -4.59
CA PRO A 140 2.81 -0.34 -3.45
C PRO A 140 3.60 -1.48 -2.81
N PHE A 141 3.08 -2.69 -2.88
CA PHE A 141 3.70 -3.89 -2.32
C PHE A 141 4.81 -4.42 -3.23
N ILE A 142 4.58 -4.45 -4.55
CA ILE A 142 5.61 -4.81 -5.53
C ILE A 142 6.77 -3.82 -5.48
N ARG A 143 6.47 -2.53 -5.39
CA ARG A 143 7.49 -1.49 -5.17
C ARG A 143 8.31 -1.76 -3.90
N GLN A 144 7.66 -2.15 -2.80
CA GLN A 144 8.35 -2.43 -1.54
C GLN A 144 9.28 -3.64 -1.68
N PHE A 145 8.85 -4.68 -2.40
CA PHE A 145 9.64 -5.87 -2.69
C PHE A 145 10.83 -5.53 -3.58
N ALA A 146 10.61 -4.86 -4.69
CA ALA A 146 11.64 -4.45 -5.64
C ALA A 146 12.73 -3.58 -5.00
N ASN A 147 12.34 -2.63 -4.16
CA ASN A 147 13.28 -1.71 -3.52
C ASN A 147 14.11 -2.34 -2.38
N HIS A 148 13.83 -3.57 -1.98
CA HIS A 148 14.63 -4.24 -0.96
C HIS A 148 15.98 -4.70 -1.51
N ASP A 149 15.98 -5.25 -2.72
CA ASP A 149 17.18 -5.64 -3.48
C ASP A 149 16.90 -5.34 -4.96
N ARG A 150 17.16 -4.10 -5.36
CA ARG A 150 16.83 -3.61 -6.70
C ARG A 150 17.66 -4.29 -7.77
N ASP A 151 18.94 -4.53 -7.53
CA ASP A 151 19.83 -5.16 -8.51
C ASP A 151 19.39 -6.60 -8.80
N TRP A 152 19.02 -7.34 -7.75
CA TRP A 152 18.48 -8.68 -7.92
C TRP A 152 17.13 -8.65 -8.65
N PHE A 153 16.22 -7.77 -8.26
CA PHE A 153 14.89 -7.64 -8.88
C PHE A 153 15.03 -7.33 -10.38
N ASP A 154 15.87 -6.38 -10.74
CA ASP A 154 16.11 -5.96 -12.13
C ASP A 154 16.80 -7.06 -12.97
N SER A 155 17.50 -8.01 -12.34
CA SER A 155 18.10 -9.16 -13.01
C SER A 155 17.11 -10.26 -13.40
N GLN A 156 15.85 -10.19 -12.91
CA GLN A 156 14.85 -11.20 -13.20
C GLN A 156 14.18 -10.96 -14.56
N ASN A 157 13.71 -12.05 -15.19
CA ASN A 157 13.03 -12.00 -16.50
C ASN A 157 11.53 -11.64 -16.39
N TRP A 158 11.21 -10.60 -15.62
CA TRP A 158 9.84 -10.11 -15.40
C TRP A 158 9.60 -8.82 -16.19
N ASN A 159 9.68 -8.91 -17.52
CA ASN A 159 9.72 -7.74 -18.39
C ASN A 159 8.45 -6.88 -18.30
N ASN A 160 7.28 -7.52 -18.16
CA ASN A 160 6.01 -6.80 -18.07
C ASN A 160 5.89 -6.11 -16.69
N VAL A 161 6.29 -6.79 -15.61
CA VAL A 161 6.30 -6.20 -14.26
C VAL A 161 7.29 -5.05 -14.18
N HIS A 162 8.48 -5.15 -14.79
CA HIS A 162 9.43 -4.04 -14.83
C HIS A 162 8.82 -2.81 -15.52
N SER A 163 8.26 -3.00 -16.71
CA SER A 163 7.63 -1.91 -17.48
C SER A 163 6.46 -1.28 -16.72
N TRP A 164 5.58 -2.11 -16.16
CA TRP A 164 4.45 -1.66 -15.35
C TRP A 164 4.89 -0.91 -14.09
N LEU A 165 5.90 -1.45 -13.37
CA LEU A 165 6.41 -0.82 -12.15
C LEU A 165 7.03 0.55 -12.46
N ASP A 166 7.79 0.68 -13.55
CA ASP A 166 8.39 1.93 -13.97
C ASP A 166 7.33 2.96 -14.41
N GLU A 167 6.27 2.53 -15.09
CA GLU A 167 5.12 3.36 -15.42
C GLU A 167 4.43 3.89 -14.15
N CYS A 168 4.15 3.01 -13.19
CA CYS A 168 3.55 3.41 -11.91
C CYS A 168 4.45 4.41 -11.15
N LEU A 169 5.76 4.15 -11.09
CA LEU A 169 6.73 5.01 -10.39
C LEU A 169 6.88 6.39 -11.03
N SER A 170 6.72 6.49 -12.35
CA SER A 170 6.84 7.75 -13.11
C SER A 170 5.56 8.57 -13.15
N SER A 171 4.42 7.99 -12.73
CA SER A 171 3.11 8.65 -12.77
C SER A 171 3.06 9.91 -11.90
N GLU A 172 2.30 10.92 -12.32
CA GLU A 172 2.09 12.14 -11.54
C GLU A 172 1.35 11.85 -10.23
N GLU A 173 0.40 10.92 -10.26
CA GLU A 173 -0.36 10.49 -9.08
C GLU A 173 0.56 9.91 -8.01
N PHE A 174 1.53 9.08 -8.42
CA PHE A 174 2.50 8.53 -7.48
C PHE A 174 3.42 9.61 -6.92
N LYS A 175 3.88 10.55 -7.71
CA LYS A 175 4.70 11.69 -7.24
C LYS A 175 3.93 12.51 -6.20
N ILE A 176 2.65 12.80 -6.44
CA ILE A 176 1.78 13.50 -5.47
C ILE A 176 1.59 12.64 -4.21
N CYS A 177 1.29 11.34 -4.39
CA CYS A 177 1.15 10.39 -3.30
C CYS A 177 2.38 10.33 -2.38
N MET A 178 3.58 10.55 -2.93
CA MET A 178 4.85 10.51 -2.21
C MET A 178 5.32 11.88 -1.70
N THR A 179 4.49 12.91 -1.75
CA THR A 179 4.77 14.19 -1.12
C THR A 179 5.19 14.01 0.34
N LYS A 180 6.25 14.66 0.73
CA LYS A 180 6.74 14.61 2.12
C LYS A 180 6.00 15.65 2.94
N TYR A 181 5.29 15.17 3.95
CA TYR A 181 4.65 16.01 4.97
C TYR A 181 5.45 15.97 6.26
N GLU A 182 5.41 17.06 7.02
CA GLU A 182 5.91 17.07 8.40
C GLU A 182 5.00 16.21 9.29
N GLN A 183 5.56 15.67 10.37
CA GLN A 183 4.77 14.95 11.37
C GLN A 183 3.65 15.86 11.88
N TRP A 184 2.42 15.34 11.82
CA TRP A 184 1.29 16.03 12.44
C TRP A 184 1.40 15.93 13.96
N ILE A 185 1.31 17.06 14.63
CA ILE A 185 1.36 17.20 16.10
C ILE A 185 0.02 17.80 16.54
N GLN A 186 -0.61 17.17 17.53
CA GLN A 186 -1.89 17.60 18.09
C GLN A 186 -1.72 18.82 18.96
#